data_cdf1109639abce2da1db674fe9706fbe
#
_entry.id   cdf1109639abce2da1db674fe9706fbe
#
_cell.length_a   1.000
_cell.length_b   1.000
_cell.length_c   1.000
_cell.angle_alpha   90.00
_cell.angle_beta   90.00
_cell.angle_gamma   90.00
#
_symmetry.space_group_name_H-M   'P 1'
#
loop_
_entity.id
_entity.type
_entity.pdbx_description
1 polymer ?
#
loop_
_entity_poly.entity_id
_entity_poly.type
_entity_poly.pdbx_seq_one_letter_code
_entity_poly.pdbx_strand_id
1 'polypeptide(L)'
;MECGIMVDVKSYSCFPTMIYEFKGIDKANHLKMSNIVDFENENNNNELHNHLAFQPFAKKVIECTKEIMRLNQYFFEDVEITNMWANTLQQKESHPPHTHSNNIFSGVYYLRASSTTAPIQFFDPRPQASVFKPRNTPNWNNSSMIQFDSVEGKGFIFPSWLMHWVPPTDDERVSISWNVIIRGDYGEPNTLQNAHI
;
A
#
# COMPACT_ATOMS: atom_id res chain seq x y z
N MET A 1 -25.43 -37.21 29.24
CA MET A 1 -24.31 -37.11 28.28
C MET A 1 -24.88 -36.57 26.96
N GLU A 2 -24.72 -35.26 26.72
CA GLU A 2 -25.08 -34.71 25.43
C GLU A 2 -24.07 -35.20 24.41
N CYS A 3 -24.53 -35.97 23.45
CA CYS A 3 -23.75 -36.36 22.28
C CYS A 3 -23.56 -35.09 21.42
N GLY A 4 -22.44 -34.41 21.61
CA GLY A 4 -22.10 -33.26 20.79
C GLY A 4 -21.98 -33.68 19.32
N ILE A 5 -22.81 -33.10 18.46
CA ILE A 5 -22.73 -33.29 17.03
C ILE A 5 -21.41 -32.66 16.59
N MET A 6 -20.44 -33.47 16.18
CA MET A 6 -19.23 -32.95 15.48
C MET A 6 -19.64 -32.48 14.08
N VAL A 7 -19.59 -31.18 13.84
CA VAL A 7 -19.83 -30.60 12.54
C VAL A 7 -18.46 -30.35 11.89
N ASP A 8 -18.25 -30.97 10.72
CA ASP A 8 -17.07 -30.72 9.89
C ASP A 8 -17.35 -29.55 8.98
N VAL A 9 -16.60 -28.44 9.16
CA VAL A 9 -16.72 -27.21 8.34
C VAL A 9 -15.38 -26.90 7.69
N LYS A 10 -15.37 -26.87 6.37
CA LYS A 10 -14.21 -26.47 5.57
C LYS A 10 -14.37 -25.02 5.09
N SER A 11 -13.39 -24.17 5.33
CA SER A 11 -13.36 -22.77 4.86
C SER A 11 -12.42 -22.60 3.68
N TYR A 12 -12.79 -21.69 2.76
CA TYR A 12 -11.97 -21.28 1.64
C TYR A 12 -11.83 -19.75 1.66
N SER A 13 -10.61 -19.23 1.48
CA SER A 13 -10.37 -17.81 1.30
C SER A 13 -10.48 -17.48 -0.19
N CYS A 14 -11.58 -16.81 -0.56
CA CYS A 14 -11.86 -16.46 -1.95
C CYS A 14 -11.79 -14.93 -2.13
N PHE A 15 -11.13 -14.49 -3.21
CA PHE A 15 -10.98 -13.07 -3.56
C PHE A 15 -10.32 -12.22 -2.45
N PRO A 16 -9.18 -12.66 -1.89
CA PRO A 16 -8.51 -11.90 -0.85
C PRO A 16 -7.99 -10.56 -1.40
N THR A 17 -8.10 -9.50 -0.61
CA THR A 17 -7.40 -8.26 -0.87
C THR A 17 -6.02 -8.34 -0.24
N MET A 18 -4.97 -8.32 -1.05
CA MET A 18 -3.60 -8.49 -0.58
C MET A 18 -2.93 -7.14 -0.32
N ILE A 19 -2.28 -7.03 0.84
CA ILE A 19 -1.38 -5.92 1.19
C ILE A 19 -0.02 -6.55 1.48
N TYR A 20 1.03 -6.00 0.88
CA TYR A 20 2.38 -6.55 0.95
C TYR A 20 3.26 -5.66 1.81
N GLU A 21 3.90 -6.23 2.83
CA GLU A 21 4.88 -5.55 3.66
C GLU A 21 6.29 -5.84 3.13
N PHE A 22 7.16 -4.83 3.12
CA PHE A 22 8.58 -5.02 2.85
C PHE A 22 9.44 -4.19 3.80
N LYS A 23 10.67 -4.64 4.03
CA LYS A 23 11.70 -3.85 4.68
C LYS A 23 12.36 -2.94 3.65
N GLY A 24 12.66 -1.73 4.06
CA GLY A 24 13.24 -0.72 3.20
C GLY A 24 14.66 -1.02 2.75
N ILE A 25 15.38 0.05 2.51
CA ILE A 25 16.78 0.08 2.09
C ILE A 25 17.72 0.15 3.29
N ASP A 26 19.02 0.09 3.04
CA ASP A 26 20.03 0.30 4.08
C ASP A 26 19.95 1.70 4.70
N LYS A 27 20.50 1.82 5.91
CA LYS A 27 20.42 3.03 6.74
C LYS A 27 21.02 4.26 6.04
N ALA A 28 22.09 4.10 5.25
CA ALA A 28 22.76 5.24 4.60
C ALA A 28 21.87 5.85 3.51
N ASN A 29 21.23 5.01 2.70
CA ASN A 29 20.27 5.46 1.68
C ASN A 29 19.00 6.03 2.31
N HIS A 30 18.51 5.42 3.40
CA HIS A 30 17.37 5.95 4.17
C HIS A 30 17.65 7.39 4.66
N LEU A 31 18.80 7.63 5.28
CA LEU A 31 19.19 8.97 5.75
C LEU A 31 19.35 9.98 4.60
N LYS A 32 19.89 9.57 3.44
CA LYS A 32 19.97 10.44 2.26
C LYS A 32 18.59 10.90 1.81
N MET A 33 17.64 9.99 1.70
CA MET A 33 16.26 10.34 1.33
C MET A 33 15.63 11.28 2.36
N SER A 34 15.79 11.00 3.67
CA SER A 34 15.25 11.86 4.72
C SER A 34 15.76 13.29 4.65
N ASN A 35 17.07 13.47 4.39
CA ASN A 35 17.66 14.80 4.24
C ASN A 35 17.12 15.56 3.02
N ILE A 36 16.83 14.86 1.91
CA ILE A 36 16.27 15.49 0.70
C ILE A 36 14.82 15.90 0.92
N VAL A 37 14.02 15.09 1.60
CA VAL A 37 12.61 15.40 1.86
C VAL A 37 12.44 16.73 2.59
N ASP A 38 13.31 17.05 3.52
CA ASP A 38 13.26 18.32 4.25
C ASP A 38 13.45 19.54 3.33
N PHE A 39 14.15 19.38 2.17
CA PHE A 39 14.31 20.41 1.17
C PHE A 39 13.25 20.41 0.08
N GLU A 40 12.77 19.22 -0.33
CA GLU A 40 11.87 19.05 -1.49
C GLU A 40 10.39 19.19 -1.12
N ASN A 41 10.03 19.08 0.16
CA ASN A 41 8.65 19.24 0.63
C ASN A 41 8.04 20.61 0.29
N GLU A 42 8.87 21.64 0.12
CA GLU A 42 8.43 22.98 -0.27
C GLU A 42 8.03 23.07 -1.76
N ASN A 43 8.43 22.11 -2.59
CA ASN A 43 8.32 22.18 -4.05
C ASN A 43 7.24 21.25 -4.65
N ASN A 44 6.47 20.51 -3.84
CA ASN A 44 5.47 19.52 -4.30
C ASN A 44 6.01 18.57 -5.38
N ASN A 45 7.27 18.11 -5.22
CA ASN A 45 7.91 17.23 -6.18
C ASN A 45 7.26 15.84 -6.18
N ASN A 46 6.65 15.44 -7.29
CA ASN A 46 6.05 14.12 -7.50
C ASN A 46 6.91 13.17 -8.34
N GLU A 47 8.15 13.55 -8.63
CA GLU A 47 9.11 12.80 -9.43
C GLU A 47 10.37 12.41 -8.63
N LEU A 48 10.23 12.20 -7.32
CA LEU A 48 11.36 11.84 -6.46
C LEU A 48 12.10 10.58 -6.94
N HIS A 49 11.43 9.66 -7.62
CA HIS A 49 12.04 8.48 -8.22
C HIS A 49 13.13 8.80 -9.25
N ASN A 50 13.15 10.02 -9.83
CA ASN A 50 14.19 10.50 -10.74
C ASN A 50 15.38 11.13 -10.02
N HIS A 51 15.25 11.44 -8.73
CA HIS A 51 16.34 12.04 -7.95
C HIS A 51 17.38 10.99 -7.52
N LEU A 52 18.68 11.30 -7.64
CA LEU A 52 19.79 10.37 -7.36
C LEU A 52 19.71 9.71 -5.97
N ALA A 53 19.28 10.46 -4.95
CA ALA A 53 19.15 9.92 -3.59
C ALA A 53 18.05 8.86 -3.46
N PHE A 54 17.06 8.86 -4.36
CA PHE A 54 15.93 7.93 -4.34
C PHE A 54 16.12 6.74 -5.29
N GLN A 55 17.11 6.74 -6.16
CA GLN A 55 17.35 5.65 -7.12
C GLN A 55 17.45 4.25 -6.49
N PRO A 56 18.16 4.05 -5.34
CA PRO A 56 18.20 2.76 -4.69
C PRO A 56 16.81 2.32 -4.18
N PHE A 57 16.02 3.26 -3.70
CA PHE A 57 14.66 3.00 -3.24
C PHE A 57 13.70 2.75 -4.40
N ALA A 58 13.76 3.53 -5.47
CA ALA A 58 12.97 3.31 -6.68
C ALA A 58 13.23 1.91 -7.28
N LYS A 59 14.50 1.50 -7.37
CA LYS A 59 14.85 0.14 -7.76
C LYS A 59 14.23 -0.92 -6.85
N LYS A 60 14.27 -0.71 -5.52
CA LYS A 60 13.66 -1.62 -4.55
C LYS A 60 12.14 -1.73 -4.75
N VAL A 61 11.45 -0.62 -4.99
CA VAL A 61 10.01 -0.59 -5.29
C VAL A 61 9.70 -1.42 -6.53
N ILE A 62 10.45 -1.23 -7.62
CA ILE A 62 10.28 -1.98 -8.87
C ILE A 62 10.47 -3.49 -8.62
N GLU A 63 11.54 -3.89 -7.94
CA GLU A 63 11.80 -5.31 -7.66
C GLU A 63 10.72 -5.94 -6.76
N CYS A 64 10.26 -5.23 -5.72
CA CYS A 64 9.15 -5.69 -4.90
C CYS A 64 7.87 -5.85 -5.73
N THR A 65 7.57 -4.90 -6.61
CA THR A 65 6.37 -4.98 -7.47
C THR A 65 6.49 -6.15 -8.46
N LYS A 66 7.65 -6.35 -9.08
CA LYS A 66 7.89 -7.52 -9.96
C LYS A 66 7.69 -8.84 -9.21
N GLU A 67 8.12 -8.93 -7.97
CA GLU A 67 7.90 -10.12 -7.15
C GLU A 67 6.41 -10.31 -6.80
N ILE A 68 5.70 -9.24 -6.46
CA ILE A 68 4.24 -9.28 -6.24
C ILE A 68 3.51 -9.80 -7.49
N MET A 69 3.90 -9.33 -8.69
CA MET A 69 3.33 -9.80 -9.94
C MET A 69 3.55 -11.31 -10.15
N ARG A 70 4.76 -11.81 -9.85
CA ARG A 70 5.07 -13.26 -9.94
C ARG A 70 4.27 -14.08 -8.92
N LEU A 71 4.18 -13.63 -7.68
CA LEU A 71 3.41 -14.30 -6.62
C LEU A 71 1.91 -14.41 -6.98
N ASN A 72 1.37 -13.42 -7.68
CA ASN A 72 -0.02 -13.43 -8.15
C ASN A 72 -0.18 -14.07 -9.54
N GLN A 73 0.89 -14.57 -10.14
CA GLN A 73 0.89 -15.20 -11.48
C GLN A 73 0.37 -14.26 -12.59
N TYR A 74 0.64 -12.95 -12.46
CA TYR A 74 0.33 -11.97 -13.49
C TYR A 74 1.44 -11.88 -14.52
N PHE A 75 1.06 -11.79 -15.79
CA PHE A 75 1.98 -11.52 -16.88
C PHE A 75 2.22 -10.02 -16.99
N PHE A 76 3.46 -9.64 -17.25
CA PHE A 76 3.86 -8.25 -17.46
C PHE A 76 5.17 -8.21 -18.26
N GLU A 77 5.40 -7.14 -18.99
CA GLU A 77 6.66 -6.89 -19.70
C GLU A 77 7.60 -6.06 -18.82
N ASP A 78 7.09 -4.97 -18.24
CA ASP A 78 7.87 -4.12 -17.34
C ASP A 78 6.99 -3.50 -16.24
N VAL A 79 7.65 -2.86 -15.28
CA VAL A 79 7.06 -2.13 -14.16
C VAL A 79 7.63 -0.72 -14.13
N GLU A 80 6.77 0.28 -14.15
CA GLU A 80 7.15 1.69 -14.16
C GLU A 80 6.57 2.43 -12.96
N ILE A 81 7.40 3.25 -12.29
CA ILE A 81 6.93 4.19 -11.27
C ILE A 81 6.38 5.42 -12.00
N THR A 82 5.09 5.68 -11.89
CA THR A 82 4.43 6.83 -12.51
C THR A 82 4.65 8.12 -11.75
N ASN A 83 4.71 8.04 -10.43
CA ASN A 83 5.04 9.15 -9.55
C ASN A 83 5.53 8.66 -8.19
N MET A 84 6.33 9.49 -7.54
CA MET A 84 6.84 9.27 -6.18
C MET A 84 6.98 10.62 -5.49
N TRP A 85 6.41 10.76 -4.29
CA TRP A 85 6.39 12.01 -3.54
C TRP A 85 6.54 11.79 -2.03
N ALA A 86 6.89 12.84 -1.33
CA ALA A 86 6.94 12.84 0.13
C ALA A 86 5.63 13.41 0.72
N ASN A 87 5.21 12.84 1.85
CA ASN A 87 4.14 13.35 2.68
C ASN A 87 4.67 13.60 4.10
N THR A 88 4.54 14.83 4.57
CA THR A 88 4.79 15.20 5.95
C THR A 88 3.49 15.60 6.61
N LEU A 89 3.08 14.86 7.64
CA LEU A 89 1.96 15.21 8.48
C LEU A 89 2.49 15.67 9.84
N GLN A 90 2.10 16.88 10.24
CA GLN A 90 2.36 17.39 11.56
C GLN A 90 1.29 16.93 12.56
N GLN A 91 1.53 17.15 13.85
CA GLN A 91 0.57 16.78 14.89
C GLN A 91 -0.86 17.28 14.56
N LYS A 92 -1.85 16.39 14.67
CA LYS A 92 -3.28 16.58 14.38
C LYS A 92 -3.63 16.67 12.89
N GLU A 93 -2.67 16.64 12.00
CA GLU A 93 -2.94 16.51 10.57
C GLU A 93 -3.32 15.08 10.20
N SER A 94 -4.07 14.95 9.12
CA SER A 94 -4.58 13.68 8.60
C SER A 94 -4.49 13.67 7.07
N HIS A 95 -4.57 12.48 6.49
CA HIS A 95 -4.72 12.35 5.05
C HIS A 95 -6.11 11.73 4.76
N PRO A 96 -6.99 12.42 4.03
CA PRO A 96 -8.38 11.99 3.86
C PRO A 96 -8.49 10.67 3.09
N PRO A 97 -9.62 9.94 3.22
CA PRO A 97 -9.87 8.73 2.45
C PRO A 97 -9.80 8.96 0.95
N HIS A 98 -9.02 8.14 0.24
CA HIS A 98 -8.82 8.24 -1.20
C HIS A 98 -8.36 6.91 -1.83
N THR A 99 -8.33 6.87 -3.15
CA THR A 99 -7.75 5.83 -4.01
C THR A 99 -6.84 6.48 -5.05
N HIS A 100 -6.06 5.69 -5.77
CA HIS A 100 -5.18 6.17 -6.83
C HIS A 100 -5.65 5.66 -8.20
N SER A 101 -6.15 6.56 -9.04
CA SER A 101 -6.59 6.22 -10.40
C SER A 101 -5.39 5.96 -11.34
N ASN A 102 -5.64 5.17 -12.40
CA ASN A 102 -4.69 4.92 -13.50
C ASN A 102 -3.38 4.23 -13.09
N ASN A 103 -3.36 3.56 -11.94
CA ASN A 103 -2.23 2.79 -11.45
C ASN A 103 -2.70 1.41 -10.99
N ILE A 104 -1.79 0.44 -10.92
CA ILE A 104 -2.15 -0.91 -10.48
C ILE A 104 -1.83 -1.14 -9.00
N PHE A 105 -0.66 -0.67 -8.57
CA PHE A 105 -0.27 -0.68 -7.17
C PHE A 105 0.17 0.71 -6.73
N SER A 106 -0.07 0.99 -5.46
CA SER A 106 0.42 2.15 -4.73
C SER A 106 1.18 1.67 -3.50
N GLY A 107 1.99 2.54 -2.94
CA GLY A 107 2.72 2.17 -1.74
C GLY A 107 3.08 3.34 -0.86
N VAL A 108 3.51 3.00 0.34
CA VAL A 108 4.00 3.93 1.36
C VAL A 108 5.24 3.34 2.04
N TYR A 109 6.21 4.18 2.32
CA TYR A 109 7.41 3.85 3.08
C TYR A 109 7.67 4.93 4.13
N TYR A 110 7.95 4.54 5.37
CA TYR A 110 8.11 5.49 6.46
C TYR A 110 9.56 5.91 6.63
N LEU A 111 9.84 7.21 6.43
CA LEU A 111 11.13 7.82 6.70
C LEU A 111 11.28 8.24 8.16
N ARG A 112 10.20 8.78 8.76
CA ARG A 112 10.13 9.11 10.19
C ARG A 112 8.77 8.71 10.74
N ALA A 113 8.80 7.95 11.81
CA ALA A 113 7.61 7.54 12.54
C ALA A 113 7.99 7.16 13.98
N SER A 114 7.12 7.47 14.93
CA SER A 114 7.22 7.08 16.33
C SER A 114 6.08 6.13 16.72
N SER A 115 6.06 5.68 17.94
CA SER A 115 4.96 4.83 18.45
C SER A 115 3.61 5.55 18.57
N THR A 116 3.58 6.87 18.44
CA THR A 116 2.40 7.73 18.49
C THR A 116 1.98 8.25 17.12
N THR A 117 2.74 7.94 16.06
CA THR A 117 2.36 8.27 14.69
C THR A 117 1.17 7.45 14.22
N ALA A 118 0.23 8.12 13.55
CA ALA A 118 -1.00 7.49 13.05
C ALA A 118 -0.70 6.35 12.04
N PRO A 119 -1.41 5.21 12.15
CA PRO A 119 -1.30 4.10 11.21
C PRO A 119 -1.91 4.47 9.85
N ILE A 120 -1.56 3.71 8.81
CA ILE A 120 -2.35 3.68 7.59
C ILE A 120 -3.54 2.72 7.80
N GLN A 121 -4.74 3.15 7.40
CA GLN A 121 -5.96 2.36 7.53
C GLN A 121 -6.59 2.11 6.18
N PHE A 122 -7.05 0.87 5.96
CA PHE A 122 -7.67 0.39 4.73
C PHE A 122 -9.11 -0.02 5.01
N PHE A 123 -10.02 0.39 4.14
CA PHE A 123 -11.44 0.02 4.22
C PHE A 123 -11.70 -1.32 3.53
N ASP A 124 -12.64 -2.11 4.07
CA ASP A 124 -13.13 -3.31 3.39
C ASP A 124 -13.73 -2.91 2.02
N PRO A 125 -13.19 -3.39 0.91
CA PRO A 125 -13.68 -3.01 -0.42
C PRO A 125 -15.00 -3.69 -0.80
N ARG A 126 -15.47 -4.66 -0.02
CA ARG A 126 -16.72 -5.37 -0.30
C ARG A 126 -17.91 -4.55 0.21
N PRO A 127 -18.73 -3.94 -0.68
CA PRO A 127 -19.79 -3.02 -0.26
C PRO A 127 -20.85 -3.70 0.62
N GLN A 128 -21.07 -5.00 0.44
CA GLN A 128 -22.04 -5.77 1.23
C GLN A 128 -21.54 -6.15 2.62
N ALA A 129 -20.24 -6.12 2.89
CA ALA A 129 -19.67 -6.53 4.16
C ALA A 129 -20.12 -5.65 5.33
N SER A 130 -20.57 -4.42 5.05
CA SER A 130 -21.04 -3.47 6.07
C SER A 130 -22.56 -3.44 6.28
N VAL A 131 -23.36 -4.15 5.45
CA VAL A 131 -24.82 -4.11 5.51
C VAL A 131 -25.34 -4.81 6.77
N PHE A 132 -24.70 -5.88 7.19
CA PHE A 132 -25.05 -6.63 8.40
C PHE A 132 -23.81 -6.90 9.23
N LYS A 133 -23.76 -6.34 10.43
CA LYS A 133 -22.59 -6.43 11.33
C LYS A 133 -22.97 -7.16 12.63
N PRO A 134 -22.78 -8.49 12.71
CA PRO A 134 -22.86 -9.19 13.97
C PRO A 134 -21.83 -8.65 14.98
N ARG A 135 -22.11 -8.75 16.27
CA ARG A 135 -21.09 -8.50 17.29
C ARG A 135 -19.96 -9.51 17.13
N ASN A 136 -18.74 -9.05 17.13
CA ASN A 136 -17.56 -9.88 16.90
C ASN A 136 -16.34 -9.37 17.68
N THR A 137 -15.33 -10.23 17.76
CA THR A 137 -13.96 -9.82 18.04
C THR A 137 -13.30 -9.49 16.68
N PRO A 138 -12.83 -8.25 16.46
CA PRO A 138 -12.26 -7.84 15.17
C PRO A 138 -11.05 -8.68 14.78
N ASN A 139 -10.99 -9.07 13.51
CA ASN A 139 -9.85 -9.74 12.90
C ASN A 139 -9.80 -9.45 11.41
N TRP A 140 -8.79 -9.98 10.70
CA TRP A 140 -8.58 -9.75 9.27
C TRP A 140 -9.75 -10.14 8.36
N ASN A 141 -10.64 -11.03 8.80
CA ASN A 141 -11.74 -11.55 7.98
C ASN A 141 -13.08 -10.85 8.23
N ASN A 142 -13.23 -10.19 9.38
CA ASN A 142 -14.52 -9.67 9.82
C ASN A 142 -14.53 -8.17 10.16
N SER A 143 -13.39 -7.50 10.04
CA SER A 143 -13.27 -6.05 10.26
C SER A 143 -13.69 -5.28 9.01
N SER A 144 -14.39 -4.16 9.19
CA SER A 144 -14.71 -3.23 8.10
C SER A 144 -13.56 -2.27 7.75
N MET A 145 -12.56 -2.24 8.61
CA MET A 145 -11.33 -1.46 8.43
C MET A 145 -10.20 -2.18 9.15
N ILE A 146 -9.04 -2.23 8.51
CA ILE A 146 -7.79 -2.77 9.06
C ILE A 146 -6.73 -1.69 9.08
N GLN A 147 -5.73 -1.82 9.95
CA GLN A 147 -4.65 -0.85 10.04
C GLN A 147 -3.29 -1.53 10.13
N PHE A 148 -2.29 -0.78 9.69
CA PHE A 148 -0.88 -1.13 9.83
C PHE A 148 -0.14 0.06 10.44
N ASP A 149 0.63 -0.22 11.49
CA ASP A 149 1.39 0.81 12.19
C ASP A 149 2.45 1.44 11.28
N SER A 150 2.63 2.75 11.44
CA SER A 150 3.71 3.50 10.83
C SER A 150 5.00 3.17 11.57
N VAL A 151 5.90 2.42 10.92
CA VAL A 151 7.19 2.01 11.49
C VAL A 151 8.30 2.46 10.57
N GLU A 152 9.24 3.26 11.08
CA GLU A 152 10.40 3.73 10.32
C GLU A 152 11.16 2.57 9.66
N GLY A 153 11.51 2.73 8.39
CA GLY A 153 12.19 1.71 7.60
C GLY A 153 11.30 0.60 7.05
N LYS A 154 9.99 0.64 7.31
CA LYS A 154 9.02 -0.31 6.78
C LYS A 154 8.20 0.33 5.65
N GLY A 155 7.77 -0.48 4.69
CA GLY A 155 6.88 -0.06 3.61
C GLY A 155 5.79 -1.08 3.33
N PHE A 156 4.72 -0.58 2.69
CA PHE A 156 3.59 -1.37 2.22
C PHE A 156 3.31 -1.08 0.76
N ILE A 157 2.93 -2.14 0.02
CA ILE A 157 2.43 -2.05 -1.35
C ILE A 157 1.03 -2.68 -1.36
N PHE A 158 0.09 -2.01 -1.99
CA PHE A 158 -1.32 -2.39 -2.02
C PHE A 158 -1.97 -2.02 -3.36
N PRO A 159 -3.09 -2.66 -3.73
CA PRO A 159 -3.82 -2.28 -4.95
C PRO A 159 -4.22 -0.81 -4.94
N SER A 160 -3.98 -0.09 -6.03
CA SER A 160 -4.24 1.35 -6.12
C SER A 160 -5.71 1.73 -5.95
N TRP A 161 -6.62 0.80 -6.25
CA TRP A 161 -8.06 0.96 -6.06
C TRP A 161 -8.52 0.80 -4.60
N LEU A 162 -7.66 0.31 -3.69
CA LEU A 162 -8.03 0.07 -2.29
C LEU A 162 -8.13 1.39 -1.53
N MET A 163 -9.34 1.71 -1.06
CA MET A 163 -9.61 2.91 -0.27
C MET A 163 -8.80 2.90 1.02
N HIS A 164 -8.06 3.98 1.27
CA HIS A 164 -7.24 4.13 2.47
C HIS A 164 -7.15 5.58 2.93
N TRP A 165 -6.71 5.76 4.16
CA TRP A 165 -6.51 7.07 4.78
C TRP A 165 -5.50 7.01 5.92
N VAL A 166 -5.12 8.17 6.45
CA VAL A 166 -4.34 8.31 7.67
C VAL A 166 -5.13 9.18 8.64
N PRO A 167 -5.54 8.66 9.81
CA PRO A 167 -6.24 9.46 10.82
C PRO A 167 -5.33 10.57 11.38
N PRO A 168 -5.87 11.54 12.15
CA PRO A 168 -5.06 12.54 12.79
C PRO A 168 -3.90 11.92 13.57
N THR A 169 -2.68 12.39 13.32
CA THR A 169 -1.46 11.88 13.97
C THR A 169 -1.15 12.65 15.24
N ASP A 170 -0.60 11.97 16.25
CA ASP A 170 -0.18 12.62 17.50
C ASP A 170 1.28 13.09 17.45
N ASP A 171 2.04 12.70 16.42
CA ASP A 171 3.43 13.09 16.22
C ASP A 171 3.74 13.25 14.73
N GLU A 172 4.88 13.87 14.38
CA GLU A 172 5.31 14.03 13.00
C GLU A 172 5.42 12.67 12.29
N ARG A 173 4.84 12.59 11.10
CA ARG A 173 4.87 11.41 10.23
C ARG A 173 5.39 11.80 8.86
N VAL A 174 6.58 11.29 8.50
CA VAL A 174 7.17 11.50 7.18
C VAL A 174 7.20 10.19 6.42
N SER A 175 6.58 10.19 5.26
CA SER A 175 6.52 9.01 4.39
C SER A 175 6.78 9.36 2.93
N ILE A 176 7.30 8.37 2.19
CA ILE A 176 7.38 8.39 0.74
C ILE A 176 6.23 7.55 0.22
N SER A 177 5.43 8.13 -0.67
CA SER A 177 4.38 7.44 -1.41
C SER A 177 4.74 7.34 -2.88
N TRP A 178 4.24 6.33 -3.55
CA TRP A 178 4.45 6.12 -4.99
C TRP A 178 3.27 5.39 -5.61
N ASN A 179 3.21 5.48 -6.92
CA ASN A 179 2.32 4.70 -7.76
C ASN A 179 3.12 3.97 -8.83
N VAL A 180 2.63 2.79 -9.23
CA VAL A 180 3.22 2.02 -10.32
C VAL A 180 2.15 1.55 -11.30
N ILE A 181 2.54 1.52 -12.57
CA ILE A 181 1.82 0.86 -13.64
C ILE A 181 2.66 -0.31 -14.15
N ILE A 182 1.99 -1.34 -14.67
CA ILE A 182 2.66 -2.40 -15.42
C ILE A 182 2.57 -2.10 -16.91
N ARG A 183 3.59 -2.47 -17.66
CA ARG A 183 3.62 -2.41 -19.13
C ARG A 183 3.38 -3.79 -19.69
N GLY A 184 2.74 -3.85 -20.86
CA GLY A 184 2.42 -5.08 -21.58
C GLY A 184 0.94 -5.21 -21.92
N ASP A 185 0.50 -6.44 -22.16
CA ASP A 185 -0.89 -6.72 -22.55
C ASP A 185 -1.82 -6.81 -21.33
N TYR A 186 -2.97 -6.17 -21.44
CA TYR A 186 -4.06 -6.18 -20.47
C TYR A 186 -5.32 -6.81 -21.08
N GLY A 187 -6.06 -7.55 -20.25
CA GLY A 187 -7.34 -8.16 -20.62
C GLY A 187 -7.16 -9.49 -21.35
N GLU A 188 -8.26 -9.99 -21.91
CA GLU A 188 -8.30 -11.29 -22.59
C GLU A 188 -7.86 -11.13 -24.05
N PRO A 189 -6.90 -11.96 -24.53
CA PRO A 189 -6.47 -11.94 -25.93
C PRO A 189 -7.66 -12.10 -26.91
N ASN A 190 -7.62 -11.35 -28.01
CA ASN A 190 -8.63 -11.38 -29.07
C ASN A 190 -10.05 -10.93 -28.64
N THR A 191 -10.17 -10.17 -27.57
CA THR A 191 -11.43 -9.52 -27.16
C THR A 191 -11.35 -8.00 -27.33
N LEU A 192 -12.50 -7.31 -27.22
CA LEU A 192 -12.57 -5.85 -27.24
C LEU A 192 -11.97 -5.19 -25.97
N GLN A 193 -11.63 -5.99 -24.98
CA GLN A 193 -11.03 -5.55 -23.70
C GLN A 193 -9.52 -5.75 -23.64
N ASN A 194 -8.93 -6.27 -24.73
CA ASN A 194 -7.48 -6.36 -24.83
C ASN A 194 -6.88 -4.98 -25.12
N ALA A 195 -5.88 -4.59 -24.34
CA ALA A 195 -5.12 -3.36 -24.53
C ALA A 195 -3.63 -3.65 -24.30
N HIS A 196 -2.78 -2.97 -25.06
CA HIS A 196 -1.34 -2.92 -24.82
C HIS A 196 -0.98 -1.53 -24.31
N ILE A 197 -0.30 -1.43 -23.16
CA ILE A 197 0.03 -0.18 -22.48
C ILE A 197 1.54 -0.09 -22.24
#